data_54061a6653ea67f1a99925335964d9c0
#
_entry.id   54061a6653ea67f1a99925335964d9c0
#
_cell.length_a   1.000
_cell.length_b   1.000
_cell.length_c   1.000
_cell.angle_alpha   90.00
_cell.angle_beta   90.00
_cell.angle_gamma   90.00
#
_symmetry.space_group_name_H-M   'P 1'
#
loop_
_entity.id
_entity.type
_entity.pdbx_description
1 polymer ?
#
loop_
_entity_poly.entity_id
_entity_poly.type
_entity_poly.pdbx_seq_one_letter_code
_entity_poly.pdbx_strand_id
1 'polypeptide(L)'
;MEEELPLFCGESGKPVQATLSSLKMLDVGKWPIFSLCSEEELQLIRQACVFGSAGNEVLYTTVNDEIFVLGTNCCGCLGLGDVQSTIEPRRLDSLTGKKVACLSYGSGPHVVLATSEGEVFTWGHNAYSQLGNGTTNHGLVPCHISTNLSNKRVIEVACGSYHSLVLTSDGEVFAWGYNNSGQVGSGSTANQPIPRRVTGCLQNKVVVNIACGQMCSMAVVDTGEVYVWGYSGNGQLGLGGSGNQPTPCRVAALQGIRVQRNYRDRSLPLYAHVCCQDPGRARVHVGPVPGPVGGAAAPHALLLHGRRVRLLRLSRRLVAPPHRG
;
A
#
# COMPACT_ATOMS: atom_id res chain seq x y z
N MET A 1 13.87 -21.44 -23.04
CA MET A 1 14.36 -21.43 -21.66
C MET A 1 13.15 -21.16 -20.80
N GLU A 2 12.63 -22.21 -20.15
CA GLU A 2 11.51 -22.13 -19.23
C GLU A 2 12.05 -21.61 -17.90
N GLU A 3 11.57 -20.43 -17.45
CA GLU A 3 11.83 -19.95 -16.11
C GLU A 3 10.99 -20.74 -15.12
N GLU A 4 11.65 -21.53 -14.28
CA GLU A 4 11.01 -22.25 -13.16
C GLU A 4 10.52 -21.25 -12.11
N LEU A 5 9.20 -21.23 -11.89
CA LEU A 5 8.56 -20.49 -10.80
C LEU A 5 8.63 -21.30 -9.49
N PRO A 6 8.80 -20.66 -8.32
CA PRO A 6 9.03 -21.37 -7.06
C PRO A 6 7.82 -22.17 -6.60
N LEU A 7 8.11 -23.39 -6.13
CA LEU A 7 7.22 -24.44 -5.64
C LEU A 7 6.36 -24.04 -4.43
N PHE A 8 5.09 -24.44 -4.47
CA PHE A 8 4.15 -24.36 -3.34
C PHE A 8 4.12 -25.67 -2.56
N CYS A 9 4.16 -25.61 -1.23
CA CYS A 9 3.85 -26.75 -0.37
C CYS A 9 2.34 -26.79 -0.06
N GLY A 10 1.66 -27.84 -0.48
CA GLY A 10 0.32 -28.20 -0.02
C GLY A 10 0.36 -28.87 1.36
N GLU A 11 -0.79 -29.05 2.00
CA GLU A 11 -0.92 -29.65 3.35
C GLU A 11 -0.32 -31.06 3.52
N SER A 12 0.06 -31.73 2.44
CA SER A 12 0.68 -33.06 2.44
C SER A 12 2.20 -33.06 2.24
N GLY A 13 2.85 -31.89 2.26
CA GLY A 13 4.32 -31.79 2.13
C GLY A 13 4.90 -32.13 0.75
N LYS A 14 4.07 -32.37 -0.26
CA LYS A 14 4.50 -32.61 -1.64
C LYS A 14 4.51 -31.29 -2.44
N PRO A 15 5.52 -31.05 -3.29
CA PRO A 15 5.55 -29.88 -4.14
C PRO A 15 4.41 -29.96 -5.17
N VAL A 16 3.56 -28.94 -5.20
CA VAL A 16 2.55 -28.79 -6.25
C VAL A 16 3.13 -27.91 -7.33
N GLN A 17 3.40 -28.49 -8.49
CA GLN A 17 3.78 -27.76 -9.70
C GLN A 17 2.54 -27.00 -10.20
N ALA A 18 2.51 -25.68 -9.97
CA ALA A 18 1.51 -24.80 -10.55
C ALA A 18 1.98 -24.40 -11.95
N THR A 19 1.41 -24.99 -12.99
CA THR A 19 1.55 -24.51 -14.36
C THR A 19 0.93 -23.11 -14.52
N LEU A 20 1.47 -22.28 -15.43
CA LEU A 20 0.95 -20.94 -15.74
C LEU A 20 -0.58 -20.89 -16.01
N SER A 21 -1.16 -22.02 -16.44
CA SER A 21 -2.62 -22.17 -16.65
C SER A 21 -3.45 -22.27 -15.35
N SER A 22 -2.82 -22.45 -14.18
CA SER A 22 -3.50 -22.49 -12.88
C SER A 22 -3.47 -21.17 -12.11
N LEU A 23 -2.74 -20.15 -12.58
CA LEU A 23 -2.97 -18.78 -12.24
C LEU A 23 -4.29 -18.37 -12.93
N LYS A 24 -5.43 -18.72 -12.30
CA LYS A 24 -6.74 -18.16 -12.69
C LYS A 24 -6.53 -16.65 -12.75
N MET A 25 -6.59 -16.09 -13.97
CA MET A 25 -6.74 -14.66 -14.16
C MET A 25 -7.76 -14.16 -13.15
N LEU A 26 -7.43 -13.07 -12.47
CA LEU A 26 -8.41 -12.33 -11.68
C LEU A 26 -9.66 -12.23 -12.55
N ASP A 27 -10.76 -12.86 -12.12
CA ASP A 27 -12.03 -12.79 -12.85
C ASP A 27 -12.62 -11.38 -12.61
N VAL A 28 -12.00 -10.41 -13.24
CA VAL A 28 -12.38 -8.98 -13.13
C VAL A 28 -13.79 -8.75 -13.64
N GLY A 29 -14.30 -9.61 -14.51
CA GLY A 29 -15.69 -9.57 -14.98
C GLY A 29 -16.72 -9.75 -13.88
N LYS A 30 -16.34 -10.32 -12.74
CA LYS A 30 -17.22 -10.42 -11.55
C LYS A 30 -17.21 -9.17 -10.66
N TRP A 31 -16.37 -8.19 -10.95
CA TRP A 31 -16.34 -6.97 -10.17
C TRP A 31 -17.38 -5.97 -10.70
N PRO A 32 -18.33 -5.51 -9.86
CA PRO A 32 -19.40 -4.61 -10.31
C PRO A 32 -18.90 -3.36 -11.04
N ILE A 33 -17.69 -2.89 -10.69
CA ILE A 33 -17.08 -1.71 -11.28
C ILE A 33 -16.67 -1.89 -12.75
N PHE A 34 -16.54 -3.14 -13.22
CA PHE A 34 -16.27 -3.49 -14.63
C PHE A 34 -17.50 -3.93 -15.39
N SER A 35 -18.71 -3.77 -14.82
CA SER A 35 -19.96 -4.21 -15.45
C SER A 35 -20.28 -3.55 -16.78
N LEU A 36 -19.65 -2.42 -17.06
CA LEU A 36 -19.79 -1.68 -18.34
C LEU A 36 -18.69 -2.02 -19.35
N CYS A 37 -17.67 -2.77 -18.97
CA CYS A 37 -16.62 -3.22 -19.89
C CYS A 37 -17.12 -4.41 -20.72
N SER A 38 -16.77 -4.44 -22.00
CA SER A 38 -17.00 -5.59 -22.87
C SER A 38 -16.13 -6.79 -22.47
N GLU A 39 -16.50 -7.99 -22.89
CA GLU A 39 -15.66 -9.17 -22.67
C GLU A 39 -14.28 -9.04 -23.32
N GLU A 40 -14.20 -8.38 -24.46
CA GLU A 40 -12.96 -8.14 -25.18
C GLU A 40 -12.04 -7.21 -24.38
N GLU A 41 -12.56 -6.12 -23.79
CA GLU A 41 -11.80 -5.22 -22.91
C GLU A 41 -11.33 -5.94 -21.66
N LEU A 42 -12.20 -6.77 -21.03
CA LEU A 42 -11.84 -7.54 -19.86
C LEU A 42 -10.69 -8.52 -20.10
N GLN A 43 -10.63 -9.14 -21.29
CA GLN A 43 -9.54 -10.06 -21.67
C GLN A 43 -8.20 -9.35 -21.85
N LEU A 44 -8.20 -8.04 -22.15
CA LEU A 44 -6.99 -7.26 -22.27
C LEU A 44 -6.41 -6.84 -20.91
N ILE A 45 -7.18 -6.90 -19.84
CA ILE A 45 -6.74 -6.47 -18.51
C ILE A 45 -5.69 -7.46 -17.95
N ARG A 46 -4.46 -6.96 -17.78
CA ARG A 46 -3.36 -7.71 -17.17
C ARG A 46 -3.34 -7.56 -15.65
N GLN A 47 -3.62 -6.36 -15.16
CA GLN A 47 -3.53 -6.03 -13.75
C GLN A 47 -4.58 -4.97 -13.42
N ALA A 48 -5.27 -5.09 -12.29
CA ALA A 48 -6.23 -4.10 -11.83
C ALA A 48 -6.03 -3.80 -10.34
N CYS A 49 -6.18 -2.54 -9.98
CA CYS A 49 -6.14 -2.05 -8.62
C CYS A 49 -7.40 -1.22 -8.34
N VAL A 50 -8.20 -1.65 -7.37
CA VAL A 50 -9.32 -0.87 -6.85
C VAL A 50 -8.84 -0.10 -5.64
N PHE A 51 -9.05 1.19 -5.60
CA PHE A 51 -8.59 2.07 -4.55
C PHE A 51 -9.68 3.08 -4.15
N GLY A 52 -9.32 4.08 -3.34
CA GLY A 52 -10.26 5.06 -2.83
C GLY A 52 -10.94 4.65 -1.53
N SER A 53 -11.48 5.63 -0.82
CA SER A 53 -12.09 5.42 0.50
C SER A 53 -13.34 4.54 0.43
N ALA A 54 -14.09 4.62 -0.67
CA ALA A 54 -15.26 3.80 -0.94
C ALA A 54 -14.97 2.59 -1.86
N GLY A 55 -13.74 2.47 -2.38
CA GLY A 55 -13.38 1.46 -3.37
C GLY A 55 -14.06 1.67 -4.73
N ASN A 56 -14.25 2.91 -5.11
CA ASN A 56 -14.93 3.32 -6.34
C ASN A 56 -13.96 3.80 -7.43
N GLU A 57 -12.68 3.85 -7.13
CA GLU A 57 -11.63 4.24 -8.07
C GLU A 57 -10.88 3.01 -8.53
N VAL A 58 -10.61 2.94 -9.82
CA VAL A 58 -9.86 1.84 -10.43
C VAL A 58 -8.76 2.38 -11.31
N LEU A 59 -7.61 1.75 -11.23
CA LEU A 59 -6.57 1.81 -12.25
C LEU A 59 -6.32 0.37 -12.73
N TYR A 60 -6.32 0.17 -14.05
CA TYR A 60 -5.92 -1.12 -14.60
C TYR A 60 -4.94 -0.94 -15.77
N THR A 61 -4.13 -1.97 -15.98
CA THR A 61 -3.18 -2.04 -17.10
C THR A 61 -3.60 -3.13 -18.05
N THR A 62 -3.39 -2.89 -19.33
CA THR A 62 -3.63 -3.87 -20.38
C THR A 62 -2.36 -4.66 -20.74
N VAL A 63 -2.54 -5.72 -21.51
CA VAL A 63 -1.42 -6.50 -22.06
C VAL A 63 -0.53 -5.66 -23.01
N ASN A 64 -1.04 -4.53 -23.51
CA ASN A 64 -0.33 -3.59 -24.38
C ASN A 64 0.40 -2.47 -23.58
N ASP A 65 0.51 -2.61 -22.25
CA ASP A 65 1.09 -1.61 -21.34
C ASP A 65 0.35 -0.25 -21.39
N GLU A 66 -0.94 -0.25 -21.76
CA GLU A 66 -1.81 0.90 -21.60
C GLU A 66 -2.39 0.94 -20.20
N ILE A 67 -2.61 2.14 -19.68
CA ILE A 67 -3.15 2.36 -18.33
C ILE A 67 -4.47 3.08 -18.45
N PHE A 68 -5.50 2.54 -17.82
CA PHE A 68 -6.84 3.12 -17.78
C PHE A 68 -7.27 3.37 -16.34
N VAL A 69 -8.08 4.40 -16.17
CA VAL A 69 -8.66 4.77 -14.88
C VAL A 69 -10.16 5.04 -15.03
N LEU A 70 -10.92 4.76 -13.97
CA LEU A 70 -12.34 5.12 -13.86
C LEU A 70 -12.72 5.26 -12.38
N GLY A 71 -13.84 5.89 -12.13
CA GLY A 71 -14.40 6.06 -10.80
C GLY A 71 -14.56 7.52 -10.38
N THR A 72 -14.57 7.74 -9.06
CA THR A 72 -14.65 9.07 -8.45
C THR A 72 -13.32 9.81 -8.61
N ASN A 73 -13.36 11.10 -8.93
CA ASN A 73 -12.16 11.90 -9.19
C ASN A 73 -11.96 13.05 -8.18
N CYS A 74 -12.10 12.77 -6.89
CA CYS A 74 -11.85 13.77 -5.86
C CYS A 74 -10.40 14.27 -5.93
N CYS A 75 -10.21 15.59 -6.01
CA CYS A 75 -8.90 16.25 -6.06
C CYS A 75 -8.00 15.77 -7.21
N GLY A 76 -8.56 15.22 -8.28
CA GLY A 76 -7.80 14.73 -9.42
C GLY A 76 -7.12 13.38 -9.21
N CYS A 77 -7.62 12.54 -8.27
CA CYS A 77 -6.98 11.25 -7.95
C CYS A 77 -7.01 10.22 -9.09
N LEU A 78 -7.76 10.44 -10.18
CA LEU A 78 -7.68 9.67 -11.41
C LEU A 78 -6.51 10.10 -12.32
N GLY A 79 -5.95 11.29 -12.12
CA GLY A 79 -4.79 11.78 -12.88
C GLY A 79 -5.10 12.23 -14.32
N LEU A 80 -6.34 12.53 -14.64
CA LEU A 80 -6.82 12.83 -16.01
C LEU A 80 -6.68 14.31 -16.41
N GLY A 81 -6.13 15.17 -15.55
CA GLY A 81 -6.01 16.60 -15.79
C GLY A 81 -7.23 17.43 -15.35
N ASP A 82 -8.25 16.76 -14.81
CA ASP A 82 -9.48 17.36 -14.31
C ASP A 82 -9.90 16.76 -12.96
N VAL A 83 -11.05 17.15 -12.44
CA VAL A 83 -11.66 16.60 -11.20
C VAL A 83 -13.00 15.91 -11.47
N GLN A 84 -13.29 15.60 -12.74
CA GLN A 84 -14.55 14.97 -13.12
C GLN A 84 -14.49 13.46 -12.99
N SER A 85 -15.45 12.89 -12.27
CA SER A 85 -15.62 11.45 -12.14
C SER A 85 -16.05 10.85 -13.48
N THR A 86 -15.65 9.61 -13.75
CA THR A 86 -16.03 8.87 -14.95
C THR A 86 -16.41 7.44 -14.64
N ILE A 87 -17.50 6.96 -15.23
CA ILE A 87 -17.91 5.55 -15.15
C ILE A 87 -17.31 4.73 -16.30
N GLU A 88 -16.89 5.41 -17.38
CA GLU A 88 -16.23 4.79 -18.52
C GLU A 88 -14.71 4.84 -18.33
N PRO A 89 -14.00 3.75 -18.68
CA PRO A 89 -12.54 3.75 -18.64
C PRO A 89 -11.94 4.87 -19.52
N ARG A 90 -11.08 5.70 -18.93
CA ARG A 90 -10.30 6.72 -19.65
C ARG A 90 -8.82 6.38 -19.59
N ARG A 91 -8.14 6.50 -20.72
CA ARG A 91 -6.71 6.21 -20.81
C ARG A 91 -5.90 7.29 -20.11
N LEU A 92 -4.93 6.87 -19.31
CA LEU A 92 -3.99 7.73 -18.60
C LEU A 92 -2.71 7.90 -19.44
N ASP A 93 -2.79 8.81 -20.44
CA ASP A 93 -1.74 8.98 -21.45
C ASP A 93 -0.37 9.36 -20.88
N SER A 94 -0.33 10.07 -19.75
CA SER A 94 0.90 10.48 -19.06
C SER A 94 1.77 9.32 -18.56
N LEU A 95 1.20 8.13 -18.44
CA LEU A 95 1.91 6.91 -18.01
C LEU A 95 1.99 5.85 -19.12
N THR A 96 1.63 6.18 -20.37
CA THR A 96 1.69 5.24 -21.51
C THR A 96 3.11 4.69 -21.67
N GLY A 97 3.22 3.37 -21.84
CA GLY A 97 4.49 2.66 -21.96
C GLY A 97 5.22 2.43 -20.61
N LYS A 98 4.67 2.90 -19.48
CA LYS A 98 5.22 2.61 -18.16
C LYS A 98 4.66 1.30 -17.64
N LYS A 99 5.53 0.43 -17.16
CA LYS A 99 5.15 -0.86 -16.54
C LYS A 99 4.88 -0.63 -15.05
N VAL A 100 3.62 -0.68 -14.64
CA VAL A 100 3.23 -0.52 -13.23
C VAL A 100 3.72 -1.72 -12.41
N ALA A 101 4.51 -1.45 -11.37
CA ALA A 101 4.95 -2.46 -10.41
C ALA A 101 4.07 -2.49 -9.16
N CYS A 102 3.80 -1.33 -8.57
CA CYS A 102 2.94 -1.18 -7.40
C CYS A 102 2.30 0.20 -7.34
N LEU A 103 1.17 0.27 -6.63
CA LEU A 103 0.42 1.49 -6.39
C LEU A 103 -0.08 1.49 -4.95
N SER A 104 -0.12 2.66 -4.34
CA SER A 104 -0.78 2.90 -3.06
C SER A 104 -1.63 4.16 -3.12
N TYR A 105 -2.68 4.18 -2.32
CA TYR A 105 -3.62 5.29 -2.22
C TYR A 105 -3.77 5.74 -0.76
N GLY A 106 -3.72 7.05 -0.55
CA GLY A 106 -4.00 7.67 0.73
C GLY A 106 -5.43 8.19 0.80
N SER A 107 -6.06 8.15 1.98
CA SER A 107 -7.45 8.58 2.16
C SER A 107 -7.68 10.09 2.04
N GLY A 108 -6.62 10.92 2.20
CA GLY A 108 -6.59 12.26 1.64
C GLY A 108 -6.21 12.11 0.17
N PRO A 109 -7.16 12.13 -0.79
CA PRO A 109 -7.15 11.33 -2.00
C PRO A 109 -5.91 11.60 -2.86
N HIS A 110 -4.83 10.89 -2.60
CA HIS A 110 -3.58 10.97 -3.37
C HIS A 110 -3.08 9.56 -3.71
N VAL A 111 -2.39 9.48 -4.82
CA VAL A 111 -1.85 8.23 -5.37
C VAL A 111 -0.33 8.32 -5.45
N VAL A 112 0.34 7.24 -5.07
CA VAL A 112 1.76 7.00 -5.31
C VAL A 112 1.89 5.70 -6.09
N LEU A 113 2.55 5.76 -7.24
CA LEU A 113 2.78 4.62 -8.13
C LEU A 113 4.28 4.46 -8.37
N ALA A 114 4.76 3.22 -8.35
CA ALA A 114 6.10 2.90 -8.81
C ALA A 114 6.06 1.99 -10.05
N THR A 115 6.98 2.23 -10.98
CA THR A 115 7.18 1.43 -12.19
C THR A 115 8.16 0.28 -11.93
N SER A 116 8.25 -0.67 -12.86
CA SER A 116 9.24 -1.77 -12.81
C SER A 116 10.68 -1.28 -12.88
N GLU A 117 10.90 -0.11 -13.50
CA GLU A 117 12.19 0.57 -13.55
C GLU A 117 12.53 1.28 -12.24
N GLY A 118 11.55 1.42 -11.32
CA GLY A 118 11.72 2.04 -10.01
C GLY A 118 11.47 3.55 -10.00
N GLU A 119 10.89 4.11 -11.07
CA GLU A 119 10.42 5.49 -11.11
C GLU A 119 9.19 5.66 -10.23
N VAL A 120 9.01 6.84 -9.63
CA VAL A 120 7.87 7.17 -8.78
C VAL A 120 7.03 8.28 -9.41
N PHE A 121 5.73 8.07 -9.49
CA PHE A 121 4.76 9.05 -9.94
C PHE A 121 3.73 9.30 -8.84
N THR A 122 3.35 10.57 -8.65
CA THR A 122 2.37 10.97 -7.64
C THR A 122 1.35 11.94 -8.23
N TRP A 123 0.11 11.88 -7.75
CA TRP A 123 -0.96 12.81 -8.12
C TRP A 123 -2.12 12.79 -7.12
N GLY A 124 -3.06 13.72 -7.28
CA GLY A 124 -4.22 13.88 -6.41
C GLY A 124 -4.06 15.03 -5.42
N HIS A 125 -4.61 14.88 -4.23
CA HIS A 125 -4.61 15.89 -3.16
C HIS A 125 -3.19 16.16 -2.64
N ASN A 126 -2.89 17.44 -2.35
CA ASN A 126 -1.54 17.86 -1.96
C ASN A 126 -1.49 18.98 -0.89
N ALA A 127 -2.58 19.27 -0.20
CA ALA A 127 -2.58 20.38 0.77
C ALA A 127 -1.51 20.25 1.87
N TYR A 128 -0.99 19.05 2.11
CA TYR A 128 0.04 18.75 3.10
C TYR A 128 1.35 18.26 2.48
N SER A 129 1.59 18.55 1.21
CA SER A 129 2.77 18.11 0.45
C SER A 129 2.91 16.59 0.32
N GLN A 130 1.80 15.85 0.36
CA GLN A 130 1.80 14.38 0.27
C GLN A 130 2.21 13.85 -1.11
N LEU A 131 2.31 14.70 -2.13
CA LEU A 131 2.85 14.34 -3.44
C LEU A 131 4.37 14.39 -3.52
N GLY A 132 5.05 15.08 -2.58
CA GLY A 132 6.52 15.11 -2.53
C GLY A 132 7.19 15.94 -3.64
N ASN A 133 6.44 16.79 -4.32
CA ASN A 133 6.90 17.61 -5.45
C ASN A 133 7.39 19.02 -5.05
N GLY A 134 7.54 19.29 -3.75
CA GLY A 134 7.98 20.58 -3.22
C GLY A 134 6.87 21.63 -3.14
N THR A 135 5.62 21.30 -3.48
CA THR A 135 4.48 22.22 -3.48
C THR A 135 3.35 21.74 -2.58
N THR A 136 2.29 22.54 -2.46
CA THR A 136 1.02 22.17 -1.83
C THR A 136 -0.16 22.21 -2.81
N ASN A 137 0.12 22.40 -4.10
CA ASN A 137 -0.92 22.39 -5.14
C ASN A 137 -1.32 20.96 -5.48
N HIS A 138 -2.61 20.72 -5.69
CA HIS A 138 -3.10 19.41 -6.14
C HIS A 138 -2.47 19.02 -7.48
N GLY A 139 -2.15 17.74 -7.62
CA GLY A 139 -1.64 17.16 -8.86
C GLY A 139 -2.77 16.54 -9.67
N LEU A 140 -3.20 17.18 -10.74
CA LEU A 140 -4.29 16.67 -11.57
C LEU A 140 -3.81 15.62 -12.59
N VAL A 141 -2.50 15.52 -12.78
CA VAL A 141 -1.84 14.52 -13.64
C VAL A 141 -0.68 13.87 -12.91
N PRO A 142 -0.33 12.61 -13.23
CA PRO A 142 0.86 11.96 -12.70
C PRO A 142 2.12 12.80 -12.92
N CYS A 143 2.83 13.09 -11.84
CA CYS A 143 4.08 13.83 -11.83
C CYS A 143 5.21 12.93 -11.37
N HIS A 144 6.29 12.85 -12.13
CA HIS A 144 7.49 12.10 -11.78
C HIS A 144 8.23 12.77 -10.62
N ILE A 145 8.51 12.03 -9.56
CA ILE A 145 9.23 12.49 -8.37
C ILE A 145 10.64 11.93 -8.40
N SER A 146 11.62 12.81 -8.69
CA SER A 146 13.03 12.45 -8.74
C SER A 146 13.87 13.05 -7.62
N THR A 147 13.39 14.10 -6.95
CA THR A 147 14.13 14.76 -5.85
C THR A 147 14.46 13.75 -4.76
N ASN A 148 15.74 13.64 -4.41
CA ASN A 148 16.29 12.66 -3.47
C ASN A 148 16.06 11.18 -3.83
N LEU A 149 15.40 10.90 -4.95
CA LEU A 149 15.16 9.54 -5.47
C LEU A 149 15.92 9.26 -6.77
N SER A 150 16.67 10.27 -7.30
CA SER A 150 17.56 10.06 -8.45
C SER A 150 18.56 8.94 -8.15
N ASN A 151 18.73 8.04 -9.09
CA ASN A 151 19.57 6.84 -8.94
C ASN A 151 19.09 5.83 -7.87
N LYS A 152 17.86 5.96 -7.37
CA LYS A 152 17.22 4.98 -6.49
C LYS A 152 16.16 4.21 -7.27
N ARG A 153 16.19 2.89 -7.15
CA ARG A 153 15.13 2.04 -7.68
C ARG A 153 14.10 1.78 -6.59
N VAL A 154 12.93 2.37 -6.74
CA VAL A 154 11.81 2.14 -5.80
C VAL A 154 11.13 0.81 -6.14
N ILE A 155 10.91 -0.03 -5.13
CA ILE A 155 10.33 -1.38 -5.26
C ILE A 155 9.00 -1.52 -4.53
N GLU A 156 8.66 -0.59 -3.63
CA GLU A 156 7.41 -0.61 -2.87
C GLU A 156 6.99 0.81 -2.50
N VAL A 157 5.68 1.04 -2.44
CA VAL A 157 5.07 2.32 -2.04
C VAL A 157 3.98 2.07 -1.01
N ALA A 158 3.82 3.01 -0.06
CA ALA A 158 2.76 2.97 0.94
C ALA A 158 2.27 4.39 1.22
N CYS A 159 0.95 4.56 1.36
CA CYS A 159 0.32 5.83 1.69
C CYS A 159 -0.44 5.73 3.01
N GLY A 160 -0.28 6.74 3.87
CA GLY A 160 -1.20 7.03 4.95
C GLY A 160 -2.31 7.98 4.48
N SER A 161 -3.01 8.65 5.41
CA SER A 161 -4.03 9.63 4.99
C SER A 161 -3.43 10.77 4.18
N TYR A 162 -2.33 11.36 4.67
CA TYR A 162 -1.72 12.56 4.08
C TYR A 162 -0.18 12.46 4.05
N HIS A 163 0.39 11.25 4.10
CA HIS A 163 1.83 11.05 3.99
C HIS A 163 2.12 9.84 3.12
N SER A 164 3.31 9.80 2.59
CA SER A 164 3.75 8.80 1.62
C SER A 164 5.10 8.22 2.01
N LEU A 165 5.26 6.92 1.79
CA LEU A 165 6.52 6.18 1.97
C LEU A 165 6.87 5.43 0.70
N VAL A 166 8.16 5.32 0.43
CA VAL A 166 8.70 4.43 -0.59
C VAL A 166 9.88 3.64 -0.03
N LEU A 167 10.03 2.41 -0.52
CA LEU A 167 11.13 1.52 -0.23
C LEU A 167 11.97 1.33 -1.49
N THR A 168 13.27 1.50 -1.37
CA THR A 168 14.21 1.26 -2.48
C THR A 168 14.75 -0.17 -2.47
N SER A 169 15.32 -0.59 -3.59
CA SER A 169 16.00 -1.90 -3.72
C SER A 169 17.17 -2.07 -2.75
N ASP A 170 17.77 -0.96 -2.30
CA ASP A 170 18.87 -0.94 -1.35
C ASP A 170 18.39 -1.07 0.11
N GLY A 171 17.08 -1.19 0.33
CA GLY A 171 16.50 -1.28 1.67
C GLY A 171 16.39 0.05 2.40
N GLU A 172 16.46 1.19 1.69
CA GLU A 172 16.26 2.51 2.26
C GLU A 172 14.79 2.92 2.17
N VAL A 173 14.30 3.64 3.19
CA VAL A 173 12.95 4.21 3.23
C VAL A 173 13.03 5.71 3.06
N PHE A 174 12.21 6.25 2.16
CA PHE A 174 11.99 7.68 2.04
C PHE A 174 10.52 7.99 2.35
N ALA A 175 10.28 9.14 3.01
CA ALA A 175 8.95 9.57 3.43
C ALA A 175 8.76 11.06 3.23
N TRP A 176 7.52 11.50 3.02
CA TRP A 176 7.15 12.90 2.86
C TRP A 176 5.67 13.14 3.15
N GLY A 177 5.25 14.40 3.15
CA GLY A 177 3.87 14.82 3.38
C GLY A 177 3.64 15.32 4.80
N TYR A 178 2.41 15.12 5.29
CA TYR A 178 1.95 15.55 6.62
C TYR A 178 2.72 14.86 7.73
N ASN A 179 3.13 15.65 8.75
CA ASN A 179 4.05 15.15 9.77
C ASN A 179 3.75 15.62 11.21
N ASN A 180 2.59 16.20 11.49
CA ASN A 180 2.28 16.76 12.82
C ASN A 180 2.40 15.75 13.97
N SER A 181 2.32 14.47 13.69
CA SER A 181 2.51 13.38 14.67
C SER A 181 3.84 12.64 14.50
N GLY A 182 4.72 13.12 13.62
CA GLY A 182 5.99 12.48 13.34
C GLY A 182 5.91 11.29 12.37
N GLN A 183 4.82 11.14 11.60
CA GLN A 183 4.58 9.99 10.72
C GLN A 183 5.56 9.87 9.54
N VAL A 184 6.28 10.94 9.21
CA VAL A 184 7.39 10.90 8.24
C VAL A 184 8.67 10.28 8.85
N GLY A 185 8.82 10.30 10.17
CA GLY A 185 9.99 9.71 10.83
C GLY A 185 11.27 10.53 10.74
N SER A 186 11.14 11.84 10.52
CA SER A 186 12.27 12.76 10.32
C SER A 186 12.94 13.26 11.60
N GLY A 187 12.40 12.89 12.78
CA GLY A 187 12.82 13.46 14.07
C GLY A 187 12.17 14.80 14.39
N SER A 188 11.31 15.33 13.50
CA SER A 188 10.55 16.56 13.70
C SER A 188 9.07 16.33 13.46
N THR A 189 8.24 17.35 13.70
CA THR A 189 6.80 17.34 13.40
C THR A 189 6.43 18.30 12.26
N ALA A 190 7.42 18.88 11.57
CA ALA A 190 7.20 19.73 10.41
C ALA A 190 6.92 18.87 9.17
N ASN A 191 5.92 19.28 8.36
CA ASN A 191 5.63 18.65 7.08
C ASN A 191 6.87 18.58 6.19
N GLN A 192 6.98 17.53 5.42
CA GLN A 192 8.12 17.32 4.52
C GLN A 192 7.63 17.44 3.06
N PRO A 193 8.02 18.51 2.34
CA PRO A 193 7.51 18.78 1.00
C PRO A 193 8.15 17.93 -0.10
N ILE A 194 9.27 17.28 0.19
CA ILE A 194 10.02 16.43 -0.73
C ILE A 194 10.41 15.12 -0.05
N PRO A 195 10.69 14.03 -0.79
CA PRO A 195 11.18 12.78 -0.23
C PRO A 195 12.38 12.99 0.70
N ARG A 196 12.26 12.52 1.92
CA ARG A 196 13.32 12.55 2.93
C ARG A 196 13.63 11.13 3.39
N ARG A 197 14.92 10.77 3.41
CA ARG A 197 15.35 9.48 3.93
C ARG A 197 15.02 9.36 5.41
N VAL A 198 14.34 8.28 5.78
CA VAL A 198 14.08 7.92 7.18
C VAL A 198 15.34 7.28 7.76
N THR A 199 15.85 7.85 8.83
CA THR A 199 17.09 7.43 9.49
C THR A 199 16.84 6.96 10.94
N GLY A 200 17.65 7.38 11.89
CA GLY A 200 17.51 6.96 13.29
C GLY A 200 17.78 5.48 13.47
N CYS A 201 16.85 4.76 14.08
CA CYS A 201 17.00 3.32 14.32
C CYS A 201 16.99 2.45 13.06
N LEU A 202 16.66 3.01 11.88
CA LEU A 202 16.76 2.32 10.58
C LEU A 202 18.13 2.51 9.90
N GLN A 203 18.99 3.34 10.44
CA GLN A 203 20.33 3.53 9.89
C GLN A 203 21.12 2.21 9.90
N ASN A 204 21.74 1.88 8.78
CA ASN A 204 22.49 0.63 8.55
C ASN A 204 21.63 -0.65 8.64
N LYS A 205 20.31 -0.54 8.52
CA LYS A 205 19.41 -1.69 8.41
C LYS A 205 18.86 -1.78 6.98
N VAL A 206 18.63 -2.99 6.54
CA VAL A 206 18.00 -3.27 5.25
C VAL A 206 16.50 -3.47 5.49
N VAL A 207 15.71 -2.49 5.10
CA VAL A 207 14.25 -2.60 5.15
C VAL A 207 13.78 -3.47 4.00
N VAL A 208 12.87 -4.40 4.29
CA VAL A 208 12.32 -5.36 3.31
C VAL A 208 10.82 -5.22 3.09
N ASN A 209 10.15 -4.41 3.92
CA ASN A 209 8.72 -4.13 3.78
C ASN A 209 8.35 -2.83 4.49
N ILE A 210 7.40 -2.09 3.93
CA ILE A 210 6.83 -0.87 4.52
C ILE A 210 5.31 -0.94 4.56
N ALA A 211 4.70 -0.21 5.49
CA ALA A 211 3.26 0.00 5.54
C ALA A 211 2.94 1.33 6.22
N CYS A 212 1.75 1.86 5.93
CA CYS A 212 1.20 3.02 6.61
C CYS A 212 -0.14 2.68 7.26
N GLY A 213 -0.37 3.24 8.44
CA GLY A 213 -1.70 3.51 8.96
C GLY A 213 -2.15 4.92 8.54
N GLN A 214 -3.28 5.40 9.06
CA GLN A 214 -3.76 6.75 8.74
C GLN A 214 -2.74 7.84 9.05
N MET A 215 -2.13 7.80 10.23
CA MET A 215 -1.16 8.79 10.73
C MET A 215 0.07 8.13 11.36
N CYS A 216 0.37 6.90 11.01
CA CYS A 216 1.54 6.18 11.49
C CYS A 216 2.19 5.38 10.36
N SER A 217 3.42 4.99 10.57
CA SER A 217 4.25 4.29 9.59
C SER A 217 4.94 3.10 10.21
N MET A 218 5.24 2.11 9.40
CA MET A 218 5.89 0.87 9.82
C MET A 218 6.92 0.42 8.79
N ALA A 219 8.00 -0.18 9.28
CA ALA A 219 8.99 -0.88 8.48
C ALA A 219 9.37 -2.22 9.11
N VAL A 220 9.62 -3.20 8.27
CA VAL A 220 10.19 -4.49 8.67
C VAL A 220 11.57 -4.59 8.05
N VAL A 221 12.57 -4.94 8.85
CA VAL A 221 13.94 -5.15 8.37
C VAL A 221 14.20 -6.64 8.09
N ASP A 222 15.28 -6.93 7.39
CA ASP A 222 15.69 -8.28 6.95
C ASP A 222 15.88 -9.28 8.11
N THR A 223 16.24 -8.78 9.29
CA THR A 223 16.30 -9.59 10.53
C THR A 223 14.93 -9.99 11.06
N GLY A 224 13.84 -9.40 10.53
CA GLY A 224 12.45 -9.62 10.96
C GLY A 224 12.01 -8.71 12.11
N GLU A 225 12.84 -7.75 12.54
CA GLU A 225 12.44 -6.73 13.50
C GLU A 225 11.47 -5.74 12.86
N VAL A 226 10.50 -5.26 13.65
CA VAL A 226 9.48 -4.28 13.26
C VAL A 226 9.78 -2.94 13.91
N TYR A 227 9.73 -1.89 13.10
CA TYR A 227 9.88 -0.50 13.51
C TYR A 227 8.61 0.28 13.17
N VAL A 228 8.18 1.14 14.09
CA VAL A 228 6.95 1.94 13.98
C VAL A 228 7.22 3.38 14.38
N TRP A 229 6.49 4.33 13.79
CA TRP A 229 6.58 5.75 14.14
C TRP A 229 5.31 6.50 13.72
N GLY A 230 5.16 7.74 14.20
CA GLY A 230 4.00 8.58 13.97
C GLY A 230 3.05 8.63 15.16
N TYR A 231 1.76 8.75 14.87
CA TYR A 231 0.71 8.91 15.86
C TYR A 231 0.48 7.65 16.70
N SER A 232 0.35 7.84 18.03
CA SER A 232 0.09 6.76 18.98
C SER A 232 -0.94 7.13 20.07
N GLY A 233 -1.81 8.12 19.82
CA GLY A 233 -2.78 8.57 20.82
C GLY A 233 -3.66 7.47 21.42
N ASN A 234 -3.85 6.36 20.72
CA ASN A 234 -4.60 5.18 21.17
C ASN A 234 -3.68 3.95 21.38
N GLY A 235 -2.37 4.16 21.51
CA GLY A 235 -1.39 3.05 21.67
C GLY A 235 -1.17 2.20 20.43
N GLN A 236 -1.56 2.66 19.23
CA GLN A 236 -1.53 1.89 17.98
C GLN A 236 -0.12 1.50 17.50
N LEU A 237 0.92 2.14 18.03
CA LEU A 237 2.30 1.75 17.74
C LEU A 237 2.76 0.51 18.53
N GLY A 238 2.00 0.09 19.57
CA GLY A 238 2.34 -1.09 20.35
C GLY A 238 3.62 -0.98 21.18
N LEU A 239 4.01 0.25 21.55
CA LEU A 239 5.23 0.54 22.32
C LEU A 239 5.00 0.59 23.83
N GLY A 240 3.79 0.23 24.30
CA GLY A 240 3.43 0.24 25.72
C GLY A 240 2.97 1.61 26.25
N GLY A 241 2.79 2.60 25.37
CA GLY A 241 2.33 3.95 25.71
C GLY A 241 1.55 4.60 24.56
N SER A 242 1.01 5.80 24.83
CA SER A 242 0.21 6.60 23.89
C SER A 242 0.95 7.82 23.35
N GLY A 243 2.27 7.90 23.49
CA GLY A 243 3.08 9.02 22.98
C GLY A 243 3.40 8.86 21.50
N ASN A 244 3.22 9.94 20.73
CA ASN A 244 3.66 9.98 19.33
C ASN A 244 5.18 9.77 19.22
N GLN A 245 5.61 9.15 18.13
CA GLN A 245 7.03 8.87 17.88
C GLN A 245 7.47 9.56 16.57
N PRO A 246 8.27 10.64 16.65
CA PRO A 246 8.77 11.33 15.46
C PRO A 246 9.93 10.62 14.76
N THR A 247 10.42 9.53 15.33
CA THR A 247 11.48 8.68 14.79
C THR A 247 11.09 7.21 14.86
N PRO A 248 11.61 6.34 13.97
CA PRO A 248 11.39 4.89 14.03
C PRO A 248 11.78 4.30 15.39
N CYS A 249 10.85 3.56 16.01
CA CYS A 249 11.05 2.87 17.28
C CYS A 249 10.80 1.36 17.09
N ARG A 250 11.70 0.53 17.63
CA ARG A 250 11.56 -0.93 17.56
C ARG A 250 10.42 -1.40 18.46
N VAL A 251 9.57 -2.30 17.96
CA VAL A 251 8.51 -2.93 18.73
C VAL A 251 9.10 -4.07 19.56
N ALA A 252 9.43 -3.79 20.82
CA ALA A 252 10.09 -4.76 21.71
C ALA A 252 9.20 -6.00 22.01
N ALA A 253 7.88 -5.85 22.01
CA ALA A 253 6.94 -6.96 22.20
C ALA A 253 7.03 -8.04 21.11
N LEU A 254 7.62 -7.73 19.96
CA LEU A 254 7.88 -8.69 18.87
C LEU A 254 9.31 -9.26 18.90
N GLN A 255 10.08 -9.01 19.96
CA GLN A 255 11.44 -9.53 20.08
C GLN A 255 11.46 -11.05 20.02
N GLY A 256 12.34 -11.62 19.18
CA GLY A 256 12.43 -13.07 18.95
C GLY A 256 11.35 -13.62 18.00
N ILE A 257 10.45 -12.78 17.52
CA ILE A 257 9.47 -13.14 16.50
C ILE A 257 9.96 -12.56 15.16
N ARG A 258 10.22 -13.44 14.20
CA ARG A 258 10.60 -13.01 12.86
C ARG A 258 9.34 -12.74 12.04
N VAL A 259 9.08 -11.48 11.73
CA VAL A 259 8.00 -11.08 10.82
C VAL A 259 8.49 -11.28 9.39
N GLN A 260 7.76 -12.05 8.61
CA GLN A 260 8.07 -12.31 7.20
C GLN A 260 6.97 -11.74 6.30
N ARG A 261 7.38 -11.22 5.14
CA ARG A 261 6.46 -10.82 4.09
C ARG A 261 5.87 -12.05 3.41
N ASN A 262 4.54 -12.12 3.25
CA ASN A 262 3.92 -13.04 2.31
C ASN A 262 3.81 -12.37 0.93
N TYR A 263 4.53 -12.88 -0.03
CA TYR A 263 4.78 -12.32 -1.38
C TYR A 263 3.57 -12.26 -2.32
N ARG A 264 2.35 -12.64 -1.89
CA ARG A 264 1.30 -13.05 -2.82
C ARG A 264 0.23 -12.05 -3.19
N ASP A 265 0.26 -10.82 -2.69
CA ASP A 265 -0.73 -9.85 -3.17
C ASP A 265 -0.27 -8.39 -3.00
N ARG A 266 0.18 -7.80 -4.08
CA ARG A 266 0.62 -6.41 -4.17
C ARG A 266 -0.53 -5.41 -4.41
N SER A 267 -1.79 -5.87 -4.40
CA SER A 267 -2.91 -5.12 -4.97
C SER A 267 -3.84 -4.41 -3.99
N LEU A 268 -3.57 -4.43 -2.68
CA LEU A 268 -4.44 -3.74 -1.71
C LEU A 268 -3.64 -2.87 -0.75
N PRO A 269 -4.08 -1.62 -0.48
CA PRO A 269 -3.52 -0.82 0.60
C PRO A 269 -3.78 -1.52 1.93
N LEU A 270 -2.72 -1.86 2.64
CA LEU A 270 -2.77 -2.56 3.92
C LEU A 270 -2.58 -1.55 5.04
N TYR A 271 -3.54 -1.49 5.96
CA TYR A 271 -3.35 -0.85 7.25
C TYR A 271 -2.78 -1.86 8.23
N ALA A 272 -1.69 -1.51 8.86
CA ALA A 272 -1.13 -2.30 9.96
C ALA A 272 -1.41 -1.59 11.27
N HIS A 273 -2.12 -2.25 12.18
CA HIS A 273 -2.18 -1.89 13.58
C HIS A 273 -1.40 -2.92 14.39
N VAL A 274 -0.43 -2.47 15.16
CA VAL A 274 0.20 -3.30 16.18
C VAL A 274 -0.56 -3.09 17.47
N CYS A 275 -1.40 -4.04 17.88
CA CYS A 275 -2.09 -4.02 19.15
C CYS A 275 -1.44 -5.04 20.10
N CYS A 276 -0.83 -4.59 21.18
CA CYS A 276 -0.43 -5.44 22.30
C CYS A 276 -1.54 -5.40 23.34
N GLN A 277 -2.38 -6.45 23.40
CA GLN A 277 -3.44 -6.57 24.40
C GLN A 277 -3.05 -7.42 25.61
N ASP A 278 -1.92 -8.13 25.56
CA ASP A 278 -1.45 -8.97 26.68
C ASP A 278 0.08 -9.07 26.67
N PRO A 279 0.74 -9.14 27.83
CA PRO A 279 2.21 -9.25 27.93
C PRO A 279 2.84 -10.48 27.26
N GLY A 280 2.06 -11.37 26.67
CA GLY A 280 2.54 -12.56 25.96
C GLY A 280 1.95 -12.74 24.56
N ARG A 281 1.08 -11.85 24.10
CA ARG A 281 0.43 -11.98 22.79
C ARG A 281 0.40 -10.64 22.04
N ALA A 282 1.37 -10.43 21.18
CA ALA A 282 1.33 -9.34 20.22
C ALA A 282 0.43 -9.72 19.02
N ARG A 283 -0.53 -8.87 18.69
CA ARG A 283 -1.34 -9.01 17.46
C ARG A 283 -1.02 -7.85 16.52
N VAL A 284 -0.57 -8.19 15.32
CA VAL A 284 -0.45 -7.22 14.22
C VAL A 284 -1.73 -7.33 13.39
N HIS A 285 -2.56 -6.32 13.44
CA HIS A 285 -3.75 -6.24 12.61
C HIS A 285 -3.41 -5.56 11.30
N VAL A 286 -3.65 -6.25 10.21
CA VAL A 286 -3.55 -5.72 8.86
C VAL A 286 -4.95 -5.75 8.26
N GLY A 287 -5.56 -4.59 8.05
CA GLY A 287 -6.93 -4.52 7.56
C GLY A 287 -7.18 -3.30 6.67
N PRO A 288 -8.30 -3.29 5.92
CA PRO A 288 -8.73 -2.12 5.19
C PRO A 288 -9.08 -0.97 6.15
N VAL A 289 -8.99 0.27 5.64
CA VAL A 289 -9.45 1.48 6.37
C VAL A 289 -10.80 1.21 6.99
N PRO A 290 -11.00 1.46 8.29
CA PRO A 290 -12.35 1.57 8.81
C PRO A 290 -13.01 2.76 8.12
N GLY A 291 -14.08 2.50 7.36
CA GLY A 291 -14.97 3.56 6.90
C GLY A 291 -15.57 4.30 8.10
N PRO A 292 -16.22 5.48 7.88
CA PRO A 292 -16.86 6.23 8.94
C PRO A 292 -17.81 5.31 9.71
N VAL A 293 -17.79 5.43 11.02
CA VAL A 293 -18.48 4.62 12.02
C VAL A 293 -19.94 4.39 11.61
N GLY A 294 -20.29 3.18 11.23
CA GLY A 294 -21.64 2.82 10.81
C GLY A 294 -21.83 1.39 10.30
N GLY A 295 -20.81 0.55 10.31
CA GLY A 295 -20.95 -0.85 9.93
C GLY A 295 -19.77 -1.68 10.39
N ALA A 296 -19.99 -2.56 11.35
CA ALA A 296 -18.97 -3.42 11.93
C ALA A 296 -18.38 -4.37 10.87
N ALA A 297 -17.24 -4.01 10.31
CA ALA A 297 -16.37 -4.96 9.63
C ALA A 297 -15.43 -5.57 10.67
N ALA A 298 -15.55 -6.87 10.90
CA ALA A 298 -14.73 -7.60 11.84
C ALA A 298 -13.23 -7.42 11.52
N PRO A 299 -12.39 -7.11 12.50
CA PRO A 299 -10.95 -6.98 12.30
C PRO A 299 -10.35 -8.35 12.00
N HIS A 300 -9.54 -8.43 10.96
CA HIS A 300 -8.77 -9.63 10.65
C HIS A 300 -7.57 -9.71 11.60
N ALA A 301 -7.53 -10.76 12.40
CA ALA A 301 -6.47 -11.01 13.38
C ALA A 301 -5.33 -11.81 12.75
N LEU A 302 -4.11 -11.41 13.02
CA LEU A 302 -2.91 -12.18 12.76
C LEU A 302 -2.75 -13.20 13.87
N LEU A 303 -2.86 -14.48 13.57
CA LEU A 303 -2.62 -15.56 14.53
C LEU A 303 -1.13 -15.89 14.56
N LEU A 304 -0.53 -15.71 15.75
CA LEU A 304 0.83 -16.13 16.03
C LEU A 304 0.83 -17.59 16.43
N HIS A 305 1.50 -18.44 15.65
CA HIS A 305 1.82 -19.80 16.03
C HIS A 305 3.34 -19.95 16.15
N GLY A 306 3.83 -20.17 17.36
CA GLY A 306 5.25 -20.34 17.64
C GLY A 306 6.07 -19.05 17.45
N ARG A 307 7.37 -19.18 17.19
CA ARG A 307 8.32 -18.06 17.00
C ARG A 307 8.29 -17.41 15.61
N ARG A 308 7.32 -17.77 14.75
CA ARG A 308 7.17 -17.22 13.38
C ARG A 308 5.80 -16.60 13.20
N VAL A 309 5.76 -15.33 12.79
CA VAL A 309 4.55 -14.64 12.39
C VAL A 309 4.41 -14.77 10.88
N ARG A 310 3.35 -15.41 10.41
CA ARG A 310 2.96 -15.38 9.00
C ARG A 310 1.88 -14.31 8.82
N LEU A 311 2.12 -13.37 7.93
CA LEU A 311 1.07 -12.48 7.42
C LEU A 311 0.16 -13.30 6.51
N LEU A 312 -0.94 -13.82 7.07
CA LEU A 312 -1.95 -14.51 6.28
C LEU A 312 -2.90 -13.48 5.67
N ARG A 313 -3.04 -13.54 4.37
CA ARG A 313 -4.07 -12.83 3.63
C ARG A 313 -5.36 -13.62 3.62
N LEU A 314 -6.44 -12.95 3.96
CA LEU A 314 -7.79 -13.44 3.69
C LEU A 314 -8.34 -12.68 2.48
N SER A 315 -8.61 -13.41 1.40
CA SER A 315 -9.40 -12.91 0.29
C SER A 315 -10.82 -12.61 0.78
N ARG A 316 -11.30 -11.37 0.61
CA ARG A 316 -12.71 -11.06 0.82
C ARG A 316 -13.55 -11.79 -0.22
N ARG A 317 -14.41 -12.71 0.21
CA ARG A 317 -15.66 -12.97 -0.47
C ARG A 317 -16.59 -11.82 -0.09
N LEU A 318 -16.94 -10.96 -1.05
CA LEU A 318 -18.09 -10.06 -0.92
C LEU A 318 -19.34 -10.94 -0.82
N VAL A 319 -19.87 -11.05 0.38
CA VAL A 319 -21.20 -11.61 0.60
C VAL A 319 -22.17 -10.48 0.24
N ALA A 320 -22.92 -10.64 -0.82
CA ALA A 320 -24.03 -9.76 -1.16
C ALA A 320 -25.06 -9.75 -0.01
N PRO A 321 -25.67 -8.59 0.31
CA PRO A 321 -26.72 -8.55 1.32
C PRO A 321 -27.92 -9.36 0.86
N PRO A 322 -28.63 -10.04 1.77
CA PRO A 322 -29.81 -10.80 1.40
C PRO A 322 -30.91 -9.84 0.95
N HIS A 323 -31.49 -10.12 -0.21
CA HIS A 323 -32.73 -9.51 -0.66
C HIS A 323 -33.80 -9.75 0.38
N ARG A 324 -34.35 -8.69 0.97
CA ARG A 324 -35.62 -8.78 1.71
C ARG A 324 -36.74 -8.85 0.68
N GLY A 325 -37.45 -10.00 0.68
CA GLY A 325 -38.76 -10.09 0.12
C GLY A 325 -39.83 -9.36 0.96
#